data_624f492a1480d3364003deb8765267d6
#
_entry.id   624f492a1480d3364003deb8765267d6
#
_cell.length_a   1.000
_cell.length_b   1.000
_cell.length_c   1.000
_cell.angle_alpha   90.00
_cell.angle_beta   90.00
_cell.angle_gamma   90.00
#
_symmetry.space_group_name_H-M   'P 1'
#
loop_
_entity.id
_entity.type
_entity.pdbx_description
1 polymer ?
#
loop_
_entity_poly.entity_id
_entity_poly.type
_entity_poly.pdbx_seq_one_letter_code
_entity_poly.pdbx_strand_id
1 'polypeptide(L)'
;MKIDWKRDLRRLLLVIVGSVVIAVNLKMFVRPAEMYPGGMNGLSMLMQTIFSTYLGLQVPFTAFNIIFNSIPVYIGLRFLGRKFTILSIITIILSSVLTDLLPDLGLTQDPLLNCVFGGILYAFGSSLCLRADATTGGTDFIAMYMAQKHDRDAFGTIFIFNAIMLAVAGYLFGWD
;
A
#
# COMPACT_ATOMS: atom_id res chain seq x y z
N MET A 1 -25.46 7.69 -12.63
CA MET A 1 -24.83 7.01 -11.48
C MET A 1 -25.85 7.01 -10.35
N LYS A 2 -26.55 5.90 -10.11
CA LYS A 2 -27.50 5.80 -8.99
C LYS A 2 -26.70 5.80 -7.68
N ILE A 3 -26.91 6.81 -6.85
CA ILE A 3 -26.27 6.93 -5.53
C ILE A 3 -27.13 6.16 -4.54
N ASP A 4 -26.60 5.04 -4.08
CA ASP A 4 -27.22 4.25 -3.01
C ASP A 4 -26.53 4.66 -1.69
N TRP A 5 -27.07 5.68 -1.03
CA TRP A 5 -26.48 6.35 0.13
C TRP A 5 -26.02 5.40 1.24
N LYS A 6 -26.83 4.39 1.54
CA LYS A 6 -26.48 3.42 2.60
C LYS A 6 -25.28 2.55 2.21
N ARG A 7 -25.24 2.12 0.95
CA ARG A 7 -24.12 1.30 0.44
C ARG A 7 -22.86 2.11 0.28
N ASP A 8 -22.93 3.31 -0.25
CA ASP A 8 -21.78 4.18 -0.47
C ASP A 8 -21.20 4.66 0.88
N LEU A 9 -22.02 4.93 1.89
CA LEU A 9 -21.57 5.25 3.25
C LEU A 9 -20.87 4.06 3.92
N ARG A 10 -21.42 2.85 3.80
CA ARG A 10 -20.78 1.64 4.33
C ARG A 10 -19.42 1.40 3.68
N ARG A 11 -19.30 1.61 2.38
CA ARG A 11 -18.02 1.47 1.65
C ARG A 11 -17.00 2.50 2.14
N LEU A 12 -17.41 3.73 2.31
CA LEU A 12 -16.54 4.80 2.82
C LEU A 12 -16.04 4.48 4.25
N LEU A 13 -16.91 3.99 5.12
CA LEU A 13 -16.53 3.58 6.46
C LEU A 13 -15.51 2.42 6.44
N LEU A 14 -15.70 1.42 5.58
CA LEU A 14 -14.75 0.32 5.43
C LEU A 14 -13.39 0.80 4.91
N VAL A 15 -13.38 1.74 3.96
CA VAL A 15 -12.16 2.39 3.46
C VAL A 15 -11.44 3.14 4.58
N ILE A 16 -12.15 3.93 5.36
CA ILE A 16 -11.56 4.68 6.48
C ILE A 16 -10.94 3.72 7.50
N VAL A 17 -11.70 2.73 7.96
CA VAL A 17 -11.20 1.74 8.93
C VAL A 17 -10.02 0.96 8.35
N GLY A 18 -10.11 0.48 7.11
CA GLY A 18 -9.02 -0.21 6.43
C GLY A 18 -7.75 0.64 6.32
N SER A 19 -7.89 1.92 5.95
CA SER A 19 -6.77 2.86 5.85
C SER A 19 -6.09 3.11 7.21
N VAL A 20 -6.87 3.26 8.28
CA VAL A 20 -6.34 3.39 9.65
C VAL A 20 -5.57 2.13 10.04
N VAL A 21 -6.14 0.95 9.81
CA VAL A 21 -5.48 -0.33 10.13
C VAL A 21 -4.15 -0.46 9.38
N ILE A 22 -4.11 -0.10 8.09
CA ILE A 22 -2.89 -0.15 7.28
C ILE A 22 -1.84 0.83 7.80
N ALA A 23 -2.22 2.07 8.10
CA ALA A 23 -1.31 3.08 8.62
C ALA A 23 -0.72 2.68 9.98
N VAL A 24 -1.57 2.18 10.88
CA VAL A 24 -1.15 1.64 12.18
C VAL A 24 -0.18 0.48 11.98
N ASN A 25 -0.50 -0.46 11.09
CA ASN A 25 0.37 -1.58 10.77
C ASN A 25 1.76 -1.15 10.30
N LEU A 26 1.83 -0.18 9.39
CA LEU A 26 3.10 0.34 8.88
C LEU A 26 3.96 0.94 9.99
N LYS A 27 3.34 1.61 10.97
CA LYS A 27 4.03 2.26 12.09
C LYS A 27 4.37 1.34 13.25
N MET A 28 3.56 0.29 13.46
CA MET A 28 3.75 -0.61 14.61
C MET A 28 4.68 -1.78 14.31
N PHE A 29 4.63 -2.31 13.07
CA PHE A 29 5.31 -3.56 12.72
C PHE A 29 6.31 -3.40 11.59
N VAL A 30 5.95 -2.69 10.52
CA VAL A 30 6.76 -2.65 9.29
C VAL A 30 7.98 -1.75 9.45
N ARG A 31 7.79 -0.48 9.87
CA ARG A 31 8.89 0.47 10.05
C ARG A 31 9.87 0.09 11.15
N PRO A 32 9.43 -0.33 12.35
CA PRO A 32 10.36 -0.70 13.41
C PRO A 32 11.23 -1.91 13.11
N ALA A 33 10.77 -2.78 12.19
CA ALA A 33 11.54 -3.93 11.73
C ALA A 33 12.33 -3.67 10.44
N GLU A 34 12.36 -2.42 9.96
CA GLU A 34 13.03 -2.02 8.71
C GLU A 34 12.61 -2.85 7.49
N MET A 35 11.37 -3.38 7.52
CA MET A 35 10.82 -4.22 6.47
C MET A 35 10.20 -3.39 5.35
N TYR A 36 10.25 -3.94 4.14
CA TYR A 36 9.63 -3.37 2.96
C TYR A 36 8.44 -4.22 2.52
N PRO A 37 7.18 -3.76 2.71
CA PRO A 37 6.01 -4.48 2.22
C PRO A 37 6.04 -4.57 0.70
N GLY A 38 5.33 -5.52 0.12
CA GLY A 38 5.23 -5.64 -1.33
C GLY A 38 4.49 -4.46 -1.98
N GLY A 39 4.66 -4.33 -3.29
CA GLY A 39 3.94 -3.36 -4.11
C GLY A 39 4.46 -1.93 -4.02
N MET A 40 3.60 -0.97 -4.40
CA MET A 40 3.97 0.46 -4.44
C MET A 40 4.22 1.05 -3.06
N ASN A 41 3.61 0.49 -2.00
CA ASN A 41 3.89 0.90 -0.63
C ASN A 41 5.35 0.60 -0.24
N GLY A 42 5.83 -0.61 -0.55
CA GLY A 42 7.23 -0.97 -0.30
C GLY A 42 8.21 -0.15 -1.11
N LEU A 43 7.91 0.06 -2.40
CA LEU A 43 8.73 0.93 -3.24
C LEU A 43 8.79 2.36 -2.68
N SER A 44 7.67 2.88 -2.18
CA SER A 44 7.61 4.22 -1.58
C SER A 44 8.45 4.31 -0.30
N MET A 45 8.41 3.28 0.55
CA MET A 45 9.24 3.19 1.76
C MET A 45 10.72 3.07 1.40
N LEU A 46 11.06 2.22 0.43
CA LEU A 46 12.43 2.05 -0.05
C LEU A 46 13.00 3.38 -0.57
N MET A 47 12.24 4.10 -1.39
CA MET A 47 12.65 5.41 -1.89
C MET A 47 12.79 6.45 -0.76
N GLN A 48 11.88 6.44 0.21
CA GLN A 48 11.99 7.29 1.39
C GLN A 48 13.29 7.02 2.15
N THR A 49 13.64 5.74 2.37
CA THR A 49 14.87 5.34 3.06
C THR A 49 16.11 5.74 2.25
N ILE A 50 16.12 5.55 0.93
CA ILE A 50 17.22 5.97 0.05
C ILE A 50 17.44 7.48 0.15
N PHE A 51 16.37 8.28 0.05
CA PHE A 51 16.49 9.75 0.10
C PHE A 51 16.96 10.24 1.47
N SER A 52 16.47 9.63 2.55
CA SER A 52 16.92 10.01 3.90
C SER A 52 18.37 9.63 4.16
N THR A 53 18.82 8.44 3.71
CA THR A 53 20.15 7.91 4.00
C THR A 53 21.24 8.55 3.12
N TYR A 54 21.00 8.65 1.80
CA TYR A 54 22.04 9.09 0.86
C TYR A 54 21.99 10.59 0.53
N LEU A 55 20.79 11.19 0.58
CA LEU A 55 20.62 12.61 0.24
C LEU A 55 20.37 13.50 1.47
N GLY A 56 20.15 12.90 2.66
CA GLY A 56 19.80 13.64 3.88
C GLY A 56 18.46 14.37 3.79
N LEU A 57 17.60 14.02 2.82
CA LEU A 57 16.32 14.67 2.56
C LEU A 57 15.19 13.91 3.25
N GLN A 58 14.49 14.58 4.15
CA GLN A 58 13.29 14.06 4.83
C GLN A 58 12.04 14.25 3.95
N VAL A 59 11.82 13.35 3.01
CA VAL A 59 10.63 13.38 2.15
C VAL A 59 9.52 12.51 2.78
N PRO A 60 8.28 13.02 2.94
CA PRO A 60 7.20 12.25 3.52
C PRO A 60 6.85 11.03 2.65
N PHE A 61 6.45 9.92 3.29
CA PHE A 61 6.00 8.69 2.62
C PHE A 61 4.85 8.97 1.64
N THR A 62 3.93 9.87 2.02
CA THR A 62 2.79 10.29 1.20
C THR A 62 3.22 10.78 -0.18
N ALA A 63 4.32 11.55 -0.28
CA ALA A 63 4.78 12.10 -1.56
C ALA A 63 5.17 10.98 -2.54
N PHE A 64 6.01 10.04 -2.10
CA PHE A 64 6.40 8.90 -2.94
C PHE A 64 5.22 8.00 -3.28
N ASN A 65 4.34 7.74 -2.28
CA ASN A 65 3.21 6.85 -2.50
C ASN A 65 2.20 7.43 -3.51
N ILE A 66 1.96 8.74 -3.50
CA ILE A 66 1.12 9.40 -4.52
C ILE A 66 1.79 9.34 -5.90
N ILE A 67 3.09 9.62 -5.98
CA ILE A 67 3.83 9.61 -7.26
C ILE A 67 3.77 8.21 -7.88
N PHE A 68 4.12 7.17 -7.14
CA PHE A 68 4.16 5.81 -7.67
C PHE A 68 2.77 5.22 -7.96
N ASN A 69 1.75 5.64 -7.21
CA ASN A 69 0.37 5.22 -7.47
C ASN A 69 -0.31 6.03 -8.60
N SER A 70 0.27 7.12 -9.09
CA SER A 70 -0.34 7.95 -10.14
C SER A 70 -0.61 7.18 -11.43
N ILE A 71 0.33 6.36 -11.88
CA ILE A 71 0.19 5.53 -13.10
C ILE A 71 -0.87 4.44 -12.90
N PRO A 72 -0.81 3.59 -11.85
CA PRO A 72 -1.88 2.64 -11.54
C PRO A 72 -3.26 3.26 -11.41
N VAL A 73 -3.37 4.40 -10.75
CA VAL A 73 -4.64 5.14 -10.60
C VAL A 73 -5.17 5.60 -11.96
N TYR A 74 -4.32 6.11 -12.84
CA TYR A 74 -4.72 6.46 -14.21
C TYR A 74 -5.27 5.23 -14.97
N ILE A 75 -4.62 4.07 -14.85
CA ILE A 75 -5.11 2.81 -15.42
C ILE A 75 -6.48 2.46 -14.82
N GLY A 76 -6.63 2.58 -13.51
CA GLY A 76 -7.89 2.33 -12.81
C GLY A 76 -9.05 3.22 -13.29
N LEU A 77 -8.80 4.53 -13.46
CA LEU A 77 -9.81 5.47 -13.96
C LEU A 77 -10.26 5.15 -15.38
N ARG A 78 -9.35 4.65 -16.21
CA ARG A 78 -9.63 4.38 -17.63
C ARG A 78 -10.29 3.01 -17.86
N PHE A 79 -9.95 2.00 -17.08
CA PHE A 79 -10.28 0.60 -17.38
C PHE A 79 -11.09 -0.13 -16.30
N LEU A 80 -10.94 0.20 -15.03
CA LEU A 80 -11.55 -0.55 -13.93
C LEU A 80 -12.85 0.09 -13.40
N GLY A 81 -13.02 1.39 -13.59
CA GLY A 81 -14.25 2.10 -13.22
C GLY A 81 -14.04 3.20 -12.18
N ARG A 82 -14.84 4.26 -12.32
CA ARG A 82 -14.66 5.51 -11.55
C ARG A 82 -14.90 5.33 -10.04
N LYS A 83 -15.95 4.59 -9.64
CA LYS A 83 -16.26 4.42 -8.21
C LYS A 83 -15.17 3.65 -7.48
N PHE A 84 -14.72 2.55 -8.07
CA PHE A 84 -13.61 1.75 -7.55
C PHE A 84 -12.35 2.60 -7.38
N THR A 85 -11.98 3.33 -8.42
CA THR A 85 -10.74 4.13 -8.41
C THR A 85 -10.80 5.29 -7.43
N ILE A 86 -11.94 5.99 -7.30
CA ILE A 86 -12.09 7.09 -6.33
C ILE A 86 -11.94 6.57 -4.89
N LEU A 87 -12.60 5.46 -4.54
CA LEU A 87 -12.45 4.86 -3.21
C LEU A 87 -11.01 4.41 -2.95
N SER A 88 -10.33 3.87 -3.95
CA SER A 88 -8.92 3.48 -3.84
C SER A 88 -7.99 4.69 -3.69
N ILE A 89 -8.25 5.80 -4.38
CA ILE A 89 -7.52 7.06 -4.18
C ILE A 89 -7.67 7.54 -2.73
N ILE A 90 -8.90 7.49 -2.19
CA ILE A 90 -9.15 7.84 -0.79
C ILE A 90 -8.34 6.92 0.15
N THR A 91 -8.33 5.60 -0.12
CA THR A 91 -7.53 4.64 0.66
C THR A 91 -6.05 4.99 0.63
N ILE A 92 -5.48 5.22 -0.56
CA ILE A 92 -4.06 5.52 -0.75
C ILE A 92 -3.67 6.81 -0.03
N ILE A 93 -4.44 7.89 -0.22
CA ILE A 93 -4.14 9.19 0.40
C ILE A 93 -4.31 9.10 1.91
N LEU A 94 -5.42 8.53 2.39
CA LEU A 94 -5.71 8.47 3.82
C LEU A 94 -4.71 7.61 4.57
N SER A 95 -4.39 6.40 4.06
CA SER A 95 -3.38 5.53 4.70
C SER A 95 -1.99 6.18 4.69
N SER A 96 -1.61 6.85 3.61
CA SER A 96 -0.31 7.51 3.52
C SER A 96 -0.19 8.69 4.47
N VAL A 97 -1.17 9.58 4.48
CA VAL A 97 -1.18 10.74 5.38
C VAL A 97 -1.19 10.30 6.84
N LEU A 98 -2.01 9.31 7.18
CA LEU A 98 -2.01 8.76 8.53
C LEU A 98 -0.66 8.13 8.89
N THR A 99 -0.01 7.45 7.95
CA THR A 99 1.33 6.90 8.18
C THR A 99 2.36 7.99 8.47
N ASP A 100 2.29 9.14 7.81
CA ASP A 100 3.20 10.25 8.09
C ASP A 100 2.88 10.98 9.41
N LEU A 101 1.59 11.06 9.79
CA LEU A 101 1.15 11.74 11.01
C LEU A 101 1.33 10.91 12.29
N LEU A 102 1.20 9.58 12.21
CA LEU A 102 1.34 8.72 13.36
C LEU A 102 2.79 8.63 13.81
N PRO A 103 3.06 8.66 15.13
CA PRO A 103 4.40 8.40 15.67
C PRO A 103 4.79 6.93 15.41
N ASP A 104 6.09 6.64 15.48
CA ASP A 104 6.57 5.26 15.43
C ASP A 104 6.20 4.56 16.73
N LEU A 105 5.39 3.51 16.62
CA LEU A 105 4.77 2.80 17.74
C LEU A 105 5.38 1.39 17.92
N GLY A 106 6.64 1.18 17.59
CA GLY A 106 7.27 -0.15 17.63
C GLY A 106 6.88 -0.96 18.87
N LEU A 107 6.08 -2.02 18.67
CA LEU A 107 5.62 -2.91 19.75
C LEU A 107 6.66 -3.96 20.12
N THR A 108 7.46 -4.39 19.16
CA THR A 108 8.47 -5.42 19.34
C THR A 108 9.65 -5.18 18.43
N GLN A 109 10.82 -5.63 18.88
CA GLN A 109 12.04 -5.61 18.07
C GLN A 109 12.31 -6.98 17.40
N ASP A 110 11.45 -7.96 17.64
CA ASP A 110 11.58 -9.28 17.04
C ASP A 110 11.08 -9.26 15.58
N PRO A 111 11.94 -9.48 14.58
CA PRO A 111 11.56 -9.43 13.18
C PRO A 111 10.49 -10.48 12.80
N LEU A 112 10.54 -11.67 13.41
CA LEU A 112 9.56 -12.73 13.15
C LEU A 112 8.18 -12.34 13.61
N LEU A 113 8.05 -11.79 14.82
CA LEU A 113 6.78 -11.30 15.34
C LEU A 113 6.24 -10.15 14.48
N ASN A 114 7.11 -9.23 14.09
CA ASN A 114 6.74 -8.12 13.19
C ASN A 114 6.24 -8.62 11.83
N CYS A 115 6.89 -9.64 11.23
CA CYS A 115 6.44 -10.25 9.99
C CYS A 115 5.06 -10.90 10.13
N VAL A 116 4.85 -11.70 11.16
CA VAL A 116 3.60 -12.46 11.34
C VAL A 116 2.44 -11.52 11.64
N PHE A 117 2.56 -10.68 12.67
CA PHE A 117 1.48 -9.77 13.07
C PHE A 117 1.28 -8.65 12.06
N GLY A 118 2.36 -8.12 11.50
CA GLY A 118 2.30 -7.15 10.42
C GLY A 118 1.56 -7.69 9.19
N GLY A 119 1.87 -8.93 8.78
CA GLY A 119 1.19 -9.60 7.67
C GLY A 119 -0.30 -9.81 7.93
N ILE A 120 -0.67 -10.29 9.12
CA ILE A 120 -2.07 -10.50 9.51
C ILE A 120 -2.84 -9.17 9.51
N LEU A 121 -2.28 -8.14 10.13
CA LEU A 121 -2.95 -6.83 10.24
C LEU A 121 -3.07 -6.15 8.87
N TYR A 122 -2.04 -6.26 8.02
CA TYR A 122 -2.10 -5.75 6.65
C TYR A 122 -3.17 -6.47 5.84
N ALA A 123 -3.24 -7.79 5.90
CA ALA A 123 -4.25 -8.59 5.20
C ALA A 123 -5.66 -8.23 5.67
N PHE A 124 -5.86 -8.00 6.97
CA PHE A 124 -7.15 -7.56 7.52
C PHE A 124 -7.54 -6.19 6.98
N GLY A 125 -6.65 -5.17 7.06
CA GLY A 125 -6.90 -3.84 6.52
C GLY A 125 -7.19 -3.85 5.02
N SER A 126 -6.39 -4.60 4.25
CA SER A 126 -6.57 -4.76 2.80
C SER A 126 -7.92 -5.43 2.47
N SER A 127 -8.32 -6.47 3.23
CA SER A 127 -9.61 -7.15 3.01
C SER A 127 -10.81 -6.22 3.25
N LEU A 128 -10.72 -5.28 4.20
CA LEU A 128 -11.76 -4.27 4.42
C LEU A 128 -11.89 -3.33 3.22
N CYS A 129 -10.75 -2.89 2.66
CA CYS A 129 -10.74 -2.06 1.44
C CYS A 129 -11.34 -2.82 0.24
N LEU A 130 -10.95 -4.08 0.03
CA LEU A 130 -11.50 -4.91 -1.05
C LEU A 130 -13.01 -5.14 -0.91
N ARG A 131 -13.53 -5.32 0.31
CA ARG A 131 -14.98 -5.40 0.58
C ARG A 131 -15.73 -4.09 0.28
N ALA A 132 -15.02 -2.98 0.27
CA ALA A 132 -15.56 -1.68 -0.14
C ALA A 132 -15.49 -1.44 -1.64
N ASP A 133 -15.07 -2.40 -2.44
CA ASP A 133 -14.67 -2.23 -3.84
C ASP A 133 -13.61 -1.12 -3.99
N ALA A 134 -12.55 -1.20 -3.18
CA ALA A 134 -11.37 -0.35 -3.23
C ALA A 134 -10.11 -1.20 -3.08
N THR A 135 -8.97 -0.68 -3.47
CA THR A 135 -7.66 -1.31 -3.27
C THR A 135 -6.73 -0.42 -2.45
N THR A 136 -5.70 -1.03 -1.86
CA THR A 136 -4.71 -0.36 -1.02
C THR A 136 -3.56 0.25 -1.81
N GLY A 137 -3.46 -0.02 -3.12
CA GLY A 137 -2.42 0.58 -3.96
C GLY A 137 -2.10 -0.16 -5.25
N GLY A 138 -1.13 0.40 -5.92
CA GLY A 138 -0.74 0.28 -7.30
C GLY A 138 -0.66 -1.10 -7.95
N THR A 139 -0.04 -2.08 -7.31
CA THR A 139 0.07 -3.42 -7.90
C THR A 139 -1.27 -4.10 -8.07
N ASP A 140 -2.23 -3.84 -7.18
CA ASP A 140 -3.59 -4.40 -7.26
C ASP A 140 -4.35 -3.85 -8.48
N PHE A 141 -4.18 -2.55 -8.81
CA PHE A 141 -4.75 -1.98 -10.05
C PHE A 141 -4.23 -2.70 -11.28
N ILE A 142 -2.93 -3.00 -11.31
CA ILE A 142 -2.28 -3.71 -12.41
C ILE A 142 -2.82 -5.14 -12.48
N ALA A 143 -2.91 -5.83 -11.32
CA ALA A 143 -3.46 -7.18 -11.24
C ALA A 143 -4.90 -7.24 -11.76
N MET A 144 -5.77 -6.35 -11.30
CA MET A 144 -7.16 -6.31 -11.73
C MET A 144 -7.31 -5.94 -13.21
N TYR A 145 -6.48 -5.02 -13.71
CA TYR A 145 -6.46 -4.67 -15.12
C TYR A 145 -6.06 -5.87 -16.00
N MET A 146 -4.99 -6.58 -15.61
CA MET A 146 -4.54 -7.76 -16.34
C MET A 146 -5.58 -8.88 -16.33
N ALA A 147 -6.19 -9.14 -15.18
CA ALA A 147 -7.24 -10.14 -15.05
C ALA A 147 -8.48 -9.82 -15.90
N GLN A 148 -8.94 -8.55 -15.88
CA GLN A 148 -10.16 -8.17 -16.61
C GLN A 148 -9.96 -8.03 -18.12
N LYS A 149 -8.81 -7.58 -18.57
CA LYS A 149 -8.59 -7.25 -19.99
C LYS A 149 -7.88 -8.35 -20.77
N HIS A 150 -7.01 -9.09 -20.13
CA HIS A 150 -6.15 -10.07 -20.79
C HIS A 150 -6.42 -11.50 -20.35
N ASP A 151 -7.36 -11.71 -19.41
CA ASP A 151 -7.63 -13.02 -18.80
C ASP A 151 -6.33 -13.71 -18.33
N ARG A 152 -5.40 -12.92 -17.83
CA ARG A 152 -4.08 -13.36 -17.37
C ARG A 152 -3.90 -13.05 -15.90
N ASP A 153 -3.28 -14.00 -15.22
CA ASP A 153 -2.83 -13.79 -13.86
C ASP A 153 -1.62 -12.84 -13.83
N ALA A 154 -1.71 -11.81 -12.99
CA ALA A 154 -0.64 -10.85 -12.80
C ALA A 154 0.37 -11.28 -11.72
N PHE A 155 0.12 -12.41 -11.03
CA PHE A 155 0.90 -12.82 -9.88
C PHE A 155 2.40 -12.93 -10.18
N GLY A 156 2.77 -13.55 -11.30
CA GLY A 156 4.17 -13.68 -11.72
C GLY A 156 4.84 -12.32 -11.93
N THR A 157 4.16 -11.37 -12.56
CA THR A 157 4.69 -10.01 -12.80
C THR A 157 4.89 -9.25 -11.49
N ILE A 158 3.91 -9.32 -10.58
CA ILE A 158 3.99 -8.69 -9.26
C ILE A 158 5.09 -9.33 -8.41
N PHE A 159 5.22 -10.65 -8.48
CA PHE A 159 6.27 -11.38 -7.79
C PHE A 159 7.67 -10.95 -8.23
N ILE A 160 7.91 -10.88 -9.55
CA ILE A 160 9.20 -10.42 -10.12
C ILE A 160 9.48 -8.98 -9.69
N PHE A 161 8.49 -8.08 -9.75
CA PHE A 161 8.62 -6.70 -9.30
C PHE A 161 9.04 -6.62 -7.82
N ASN A 162 8.35 -7.36 -6.94
CA ASN A 162 8.68 -7.40 -5.52
C ASN A 162 10.05 -8.02 -5.25
N ALA A 163 10.42 -9.09 -5.98
CA ALA A 163 11.73 -9.71 -5.86
C ALA A 163 12.88 -8.75 -6.23
N ILE A 164 12.72 -8.01 -7.33
CA ILE A 164 13.70 -6.99 -7.73
C ILE A 164 13.79 -5.88 -6.68
N MET A 165 12.65 -5.38 -6.19
CA MET A 165 12.60 -4.35 -5.16
C MET A 165 13.33 -4.80 -3.88
N LEU A 166 13.06 -6.01 -3.40
CA LEU A 166 13.71 -6.57 -2.23
C LEU A 166 15.20 -6.83 -2.45
N ALA A 167 15.60 -7.28 -3.65
CA ALA A 167 17.01 -7.46 -4.00
C ALA A 167 17.76 -6.12 -3.96
N VAL A 168 17.16 -5.04 -4.46
CA VAL A 168 17.73 -3.68 -4.37
C VAL A 168 17.82 -3.22 -2.90
N ALA A 169 16.78 -3.45 -2.11
CA ALA A 169 16.80 -3.11 -0.68
C ALA A 169 17.90 -3.86 0.06
N GLY A 170 18.01 -5.18 -0.13
CA GLY A 170 19.07 -5.99 0.49
C GLY A 170 20.48 -5.59 0.04
N TYR A 171 20.65 -5.22 -1.22
CA TYR A 171 21.95 -4.72 -1.71
C TYR A 171 22.36 -3.38 -1.09
N LEU A 172 21.41 -2.48 -0.87
CA LEU A 172 21.68 -1.13 -0.37
C LEU A 172 21.77 -1.05 1.16
N PHE A 173 20.99 -1.85 1.88
CA PHE A 173 20.82 -1.73 3.33
C PHE A 173 21.24 -2.99 4.10
N GLY A 174 21.58 -4.07 3.42
CA GLY A 174 21.94 -5.35 4.02
C GLY A 174 20.87 -6.42 3.85
N TRP A 175 21.27 -7.67 4.10
CA TRP A 175 20.41 -8.86 3.96
C TRP A 175 19.95 -9.40 5.34
N ASP A 176 20.17 -8.63 6.40
CA ASP A 176 19.86 -9.03 7.77
C ASP A 176 18.36 -9.01 8.10
#